data_0af40fc10e006e1e8f8df5b08d7dc520
#
_entry.id   0af40fc10e006e1e8f8df5b08d7dc520
#
_cell.length_a   1.000
_cell.length_b   1.000
_cell.length_c   1.000
_cell.angle_alpha   90.00
_cell.angle_beta   90.00
_cell.angle_gamma   90.00
#
_symmetry.space_group_name_H-M   'P 1'
#
loop_
_entity.id
_entity.type
_entity.pdbx_description
1 polymer ?
#
loop_
_entity_poly.entity_id
_entity_poly.type
_entity_poly.pdbx_seq_one_letter_code
_entity_poly.pdbx_strand_id
1 'polypeptide(L)'
;MTKIRIPRTGTQAFQLTLAALFFFCTSVLAEAASGDEATGILVSREAIEVPGFDALSDRPLIDRYTNESDYDKARLDDRFVFEKLTYLSDGLDVVAFLYRPRDVDEAMKTIVFNRGSYVRNDAAPEYLSTFHRLAQSGFVILAPMYRGSEGAPGHDEMGGKDLDDLMRIADLAKELACVDAQRLYLMGESRGGMMVLQALREGFPTRAAAVYGAPTDFLSLLEDYPDRYADTADQLWPGWREDREQVLGRRSAVTWADKIDTPLLIMQGGDDQSIPVSQSLSLATRLNELGKPFELHVFGGEGHTISGRATERDRLAARWFDSHTGD
;
A
#
# COMPACT_ATOMS: atom_id res chain seq x y z
N MET A 1 -29.21 20.20 54.27
CA MET A 1 -30.25 21.23 54.30
C MET A 1 -29.61 22.57 54.02
N THR A 2 -29.80 23.14 52.86
CA THR A 2 -29.80 24.60 52.63
C THR A 2 -30.22 24.79 51.18
N LYS A 3 -31.44 25.29 51.00
CA LYS A 3 -32.05 25.67 49.72
C LYS A 3 -31.46 27.03 49.30
N ILE A 4 -31.10 27.16 48.03
CA ILE A 4 -30.88 28.47 47.42
C ILE A 4 -31.86 28.66 46.26
N ARG A 5 -32.51 29.81 46.34
CA ARG A 5 -33.65 30.31 45.52
C ARG A 5 -33.15 30.84 44.15
N ILE A 6 -34.03 30.64 43.16
CA ILE A 6 -33.96 31.30 41.85
C ILE A 6 -34.74 32.61 41.92
N PRO A 7 -34.33 33.71 41.34
CA PRO A 7 -35.24 34.82 40.98
C PRO A 7 -35.61 34.78 39.49
N ARG A 8 -36.92 34.88 39.23
CA ARG A 8 -37.51 35.27 37.96
C ARG A 8 -37.65 36.79 37.92
N THR A 9 -37.38 37.39 36.73
CA THR A 9 -38.04 38.57 36.11
C THR A 9 -37.08 39.01 34.96
N GLY A 10 -37.47 39.49 33.79
CA GLY A 10 -38.72 40.01 33.31
C GLY A 10 -38.57 40.27 31.81
N THR A 11 -39.67 40.19 31.15
CA THR A 11 -39.96 40.43 29.73
C THR A 11 -39.74 41.88 29.35
N GLN A 12 -38.97 42.15 28.30
CA GLN A 12 -39.12 43.41 27.53
C GLN A 12 -39.12 43.08 26.03
N ALA A 13 -40.28 43.46 25.45
CA ALA A 13 -40.52 43.43 24.03
C ALA A 13 -39.80 44.62 23.34
N PHE A 14 -39.05 44.36 22.30
CA PHE A 14 -38.56 45.41 21.39
C PHE A 14 -39.14 45.16 20.00
N GLN A 15 -39.84 46.18 19.50
CA GLN A 15 -40.48 46.22 18.17
C GLN A 15 -39.40 46.25 17.09
N LEU A 16 -39.55 45.37 16.11
CA LEU A 16 -38.76 45.37 14.87
C LEU A 16 -39.34 46.36 13.86
N THR A 17 -38.52 47.25 13.40
CA THR A 17 -38.73 48.07 12.21
C THR A 17 -38.24 47.32 10.98
N LEU A 18 -39.13 47.02 10.05
CA LEU A 18 -38.89 46.34 8.81
C LEU A 18 -38.24 47.36 7.82
N ALA A 19 -36.98 47.15 7.46
CA ALA A 19 -36.37 47.78 6.31
C ALA A 19 -36.17 46.73 5.20
N ALA A 20 -36.98 46.83 4.14
CA ALA A 20 -36.87 45.97 2.98
C ALA A 20 -35.68 46.41 2.11
N LEU A 21 -34.66 45.59 2.04
CA LEU A 21 -33.61 45.68 1.00
C LEU A 21 -33.95 44.65 -0.08
N PHE A 22 -34.31 45.14 -1.25
CA PHE A 22 -34.42 44.37 -2.48
C PHE A 22 -32.99 43.98 -2.93
N PHE A 23 -32.62 42.73 -2.73
CA PHE A 23 -31.46 42.14 -3.42
C PHE A 23 -31.96 41.50 -4.72
N PHE A 24 -31.52 42.05 -5.85
CA PHE A 24 -31.64 41.42 -7.15
C PHE A 24 -30.81 40.16 -7.15
N CYS A 25 -31.46 39.02 -7.02
CA CYS A 25 -30.86 37.70 -7.22
C CYS A 25 -30.89 37.43 -8.72
N THR A 26 -29.77 37.68 -9.41
CA THR A 26 -29.55 37.14 -10.74
C THR A 26 -29.37 35.64 -10.59
N SER A 27 -30.40 34.88 -10.90
CA SER A 27 -30.35 33.44 -11.06
C SER A 27 -29.43 33.11 -12.26
N VAL A 28 -28.18 32.77 -11.96
CA VAL A 28 -27.36 31.99 -12.89
C VAL A 28 -27.97 30.58 -12.87
N LEU A 29 -28.73 30.26 -13.92
CA LEU A 29 -29.08 28.91 -14.25
C LEU A 29 -27.76 28.15 -14.48
N ALA A 30 -27.30 27.43 -13.48
CA ALA A 30 -26.34 26.37 -13.69
C ALA A 30 -27.06 25.33 -14.55
N GLU A 31 -26.73 25.28 -15.82
CA GLU A 31 -27.03 24.16 -16.68
C GLU A 31 -26.42 22.93 -15.99
N ALA A 32 -27.29 22.08 -15.45
CA ALA A 32 -26.90 20.75 -15.05
C ALA A 32 -26.43 20.05 -16.33
N ALA A 33 -25.13 20.02 -16.55
CA ALA A 33 -24.53 19.09 -17.47
C ALA A 33 -25.04 17.70 -17.04
N SER A 34 -25.80 17.09 -17.89
CA SER A 34 -26.17 15.68 -17.79
C SER A 34 -24.87 14.89 -17.69
N GLY A 35 -24.56 14.45 -16.47
CA GLY A 35 -23.33 13.70 -16.23
C GLY A 35 -23.42 12.40 -17.02
N ASP A 36 -22.50 12.23 -17.96
CA ASP A 36 -21.98 10.89 -18.25
C ASP A 36 -21.55 10.34 -16.87
N GLU A 37 -22.18 9.26 -16.44
CA GLU A 37 -21.71 8.51 -15.26
C GLU A 37 -20.26 8.21 -15.50
N ALA A 38 -19.39 8.72 -14.66
CA ALA A 38 -17.96 8.43 -14.73
C ALA A 38 -17.80 6.91 -14.64
N THR A 39 -17.56 6.26 -15.77
CA THR A 39 -17.39 4.81 -15.86
C THR A 39 -16.07 4.33 -15.25
N GLY A 40 -15.26 5.26 -14.76
CA GLY A 40 -13.96 5.05 -14.13
C GLY A 40 -14.06 4.71 -12.65
N ILE A 41 -12.98 4.13 -12.12
CA ILE A 41 -12.86 3.82 -10.69
C ILE A 41 -12.05 4.88 -9.91
N LEU A 42 -11.33 5.77 -10.56
CA LEU A 42 -10.63 6.89 -9.91
C LEU A 42 -11.66 7.91 -9.40
N VAL A 43 -11.78 8.01 -8.08
CA VAL A 43 -12.72 8.93 -7.41
C VAL A 43 -12.10 10.32 -7.23
N SER A 44 -10.85 10.37 -6.74
CA SER A 44 -10.13 11.65 -6.54
C SER A 44 -8.63 11.48 -6.72
N ARG A 45 -7.97 12.61 -7.01
CA ARG A 45 -6.52 12.71 -7.12
C ARG A 45 -6.08 14.09 -6.64
N GLU A 46 -5.17 14.13 -5.69
CA GLU A 46 -4.65 15.37 -5.12
C GLU A 46 -3.14 15.28 -4.87
N ALA A 47 -2.40 16.32 -5.19
CA ALA A 47 -1.00 16.43 -4.78
C ALA A 47 -0.95 16.67 -3.26
N ILE A 48 -0.07 15.99 -2.58
CA ILE A 48 0.10 16.14 -1.14
C ILE A 48 1.47 16.73 -0.81
N GLU A 49 1.51 17.56 0.22
CA GLU A 49 2.76 18.02 0.80
C GLU A 49 3.33 16.95 1.71
N VAL A 50 4.59 16.59 1.47
CA VAL A 50 5.28 15.61 2.30
C VAL A 50 5.79 16.29 3.56
N PRO A 51 5.44 15.82 4.76
CA PRO A 51 5.87 16.44 6.02
C PRO A 51 7.40 16.40 6.18
N GLY A 52 7.97 17.26 7.01
CA GLY A 52 9.37 17.18 7.42
C GLY A 52 9.65 15.89 8.19
N PHE A 53 10.91 15.45 8.22
CA PHE A 53 11.30 14.21 8.91
C PHE A 53 10.95 14.24 10.40
N ASP A 54 11.02 15.42 11.05
CA ASP A 54 10.63 15.59 12.46
C ASP A 54 9.22 15.07 12.77
N ALA A 55 8.28 15.20 11.83
CA ALA A 55 6.92 14.69 11.99
C ALA A 55 6.84 13.15 11.97
N LEU A 56 7.91 12.48 11.55
CA LEU A 56 8.03 11.03 11.49
C LEU A 56 8.94 10.45 12.57
N SER A 57 9.80 11.28 13.18
CA SER A 57 10.86 10.84 14.10
C SER A 57 10.35 10.07 15.30
N ASP A 58 9.14 10.36 15.77
CA ASP A 58 8.50 9.69 16.90
C ASP A 58 7.76 8.39 16.48
N ARG A 59 7.73 8.05 15.20
CA ARG A 59 7.07 6.83 14.73
C ARG A 59 7.88 5.60 15.10
N PRO A 60 7.26 4.62 15.74
CA PRO A 60 7.93 3.34 15.99
C PRO A 60 8.46 2.77 14.67
N LEU A 61 9.72 2.36 14.66
CA LEU A 61 10.34 1.66 13.54
C LEU A 61 10.71 2.53 12.32
N ILE A 62 10.61 3.87 12.38
CA ILE A 62 10.96 4.72 11.22
C ILE A 62 12.38 4.43 10.72
N ASP A 63 13.33 4.18 11.61
CA ASP A 63 14.71 3.83 11.27
C ASP A 63 14.85 2.54 10.43
N ARG A 64 13.82 1.71 10.41
CA ARG A 64 13.77 0.52 9.55
C ARG A 64 13.47 0.86 8.10
N TYR A 65 12.86 2.00 7.84
CA TYR A 65 12.41 2.40 6.52
C TYR A 65 13.30 3.46 5.88
N THR A 66 13.74 4.44 6.68
CA THR A 66 14.51 5.56 6.19
C THR A 66 15.32 6.24 7.30
N ASN A 67 16.23 7.10 6.92
CA ASN A 67 16.89 8.07 7.77
C ASN A 67 16.60 9.49 7.27
N GLU A 68 16.85 10.50 8.10
CA GLU A 68 16.57 11.90 7.78
C GLU A 68 17.20 12.33 6.46
N SER A 69 18.48 12.00 6.23
CA SER A 69 19.20 12.40 5.01
C SER A 69 18.57 11.84 3.74
N ASP A 70 18.17 10.58 3.72
CA ASP A 70 17.57 9.96 2.53
C ASP A 70 16.12 10.40 2.36
N TYR A 71 15.41 10.61 3.46
CA TYR A 71 14.05 11.14 3.45
C TYR A 71 14.02 12.57 2.88
N ASP A 72 14.88 13.47 3.38
CA ASP A 72 14.92 14.86 2.91
C ASP A 72 15.40 14.98 1.46
N LYS A 73 16.32 14.14 1.00
CA LYS A 73 16.64 14.07 -0.43
C LYS A 73 15.42 13.78 -1.28
N ALA A 74 14.57 12.84 -0.84
CA ALA A 74 13.37 12.47 -1.56
C ALA A 74 12.28 13.56 -1.47
N ARG A 75 12.09 14.13 -0.28
CA ARG A 75 11.08 15.15 -0.01
C ARG A 75 11.35 16.48 -0.73
N LEU A 76 12.61 16.87 -0.83
CA LEU A 76 13.04 18.14 -1.41
C LEU A 76 13.31 18.08 -2.91
N ASP A 77 13.22 16.91 -3.53
CA ASP A 77 13.42 16.75 -4.97
C ASP A 77 12.16 17.18 -5.73
N ASP A 78 12.13 18.41 -6.19
CA ASP A 78 11.00 19.04 -6.89
C ASP A 78 10.73 18.44 -8.28
N ARG A 79 11.62 17.58 -8.79
CA ARG A 79 11.40 16.83 -10.04
C ARG A 79 10.31 15.77 -9.90
N PHE A 80 9.91 15.42 -8.68
CA PHE A 80 8.90 14.42 -8.40
C PHE A 80 7.67 15.01 -7.72
N VAL A 81 6.55 14.30 -7.85
CA VAL A 81 5.27 14.66 -7.23
C VAL A 81 4.76 13.46 -6.44
N PHE A 82 4.26 13.72 -5.24
CA PHE A 82 3.58 12.74 -4.42
C PHE A 82 2.08 13.08 -4.38
N GLU A 83 1.25 12.12 -4.76
CA GLU A 83 -0.19 12.33 -4.90
C GLU A 83 -0.95 11.25 -4.13
N LYS A 84 -2.03 11.65 -3.49
CA LYS A 84 -3.02 10.74 -2.90
C LYS A 84 -4.13 10.51 -3.90
N LEU A 85 -4.47 9.26 -4.11
CA LEU A 85 -5.58 8.83 -4.94
C LEU A 85 -6.64 8.17 -4.07
N THR A 86 -7.90 8.36 -4.44
CA THR A 86 -9.01 7.55 -3.93
C THR A 86 -9.60 6.80 -5.12
N TYR A 87 -9.80 5.49 -4.99
CA TYR A 87 -10.36 4.64 -6.03
C TYR A 87 -11.41 3.68 -5.49
N LEU A 88 -12.34 3.28 -6.34
CA LEU A 88 -13.44 2.42 -5.98
C LEU A 88 -13.04 0.94 -6.05
N SER A 89 -13.16 0.23 -4.93
CA SER A 89 -12.96 -1.22 -4.79
C SER A 89 -14.08 -1.82 -3.98
N ASP A 90 -14.83 -2.78 -4.52
CA ASP A 90 -16.00 -3.41 -3.88
C ASP A 90 -17.03 -2.42 -3.31
N GLY A 91 -17.22 -1.26 -3.95
CA GLY A 91 -18.10 -0.21 -3.47
C GLY A 91 -17.52 0.61 -2.31
N LEU A 92 -16.25 0.45 -1.97
CA LEU A 92 -15.51 1.21 -0.96
C LEU A 92 -14.56 2.19 -1.63
N ASP A 93 -14.45 3.39 -1.03
CA ASP A 93 -13.41 4.35 -1.36
C ASP A 93 -12.09 3.95 -0.70
N VAL A 94 -11.16 3.42 -1.48
CA VAL A 94 -9.86 2.93 -1.01
C VAL A 94 -8.75 3.90 -1.43
N VAL A 95 -7.74 4.06 -0.58
CA VAL A 95 -6.61 4.98 -0.82
C VAL A 95 -5.44 4.26 -1.49
N ALA A 96 -4.85 4.95 -2.47
CA ALA A 96 -3.54 4.64 -3.00
C ALA A 96 -2.67 5.90 -3.05
N PHE A 97 -1.36 5.73 -3.09
CA PHE A 97 -0.44 6.84 -3.35
C PHE A 97 0.26 6.64 -4.69
N LEU A 98 0.52 7.77 -5.35
CA LEU A 98 1.22 7.82 -6.62
C LEU A 98 2.46 8.69 -6.44
N TYR A 99 3.65 8.14 -6.70
CA TYR A 99 4.91 8.89 -6.73
C TYR A 99 5.50 8.80 -8.13
N ARG A 100 5.71 9.94 -8.76
CA ARG A 100 6.09 10.02 -10.18
C ARG A 100 6.93 11.25 -10.49
N PRO A 101 7.67 11.26 -11.62
CA PRO A 101 8.22 12.52 -12.14
C PRO A 101 7.12 13.55 -12.34
N ARG A 102 7.45 14.83 -12.12
CA ARG A 102 6.50 15.95 -12.30
C ARG A 102 6.11 16.09 -13.77
N ASP A 103 7.11 16.11 -14.63
CA ASP A 103 6.93 16.22 -16.06
C ASP A 103 7.03 14.83 -16.68
N VAL A 104 5.91 14.33 -17.20
CA VAL A 104 5.81 13.02 -17.82
C VAL A 104 5.14 13.22 -19.19
N ASP A 105 5.93 13.03 -20.25
CA ASP A 105 5.46 13.16 -21.63
C ASP A 105 4.81 11.87 -22.15
N GLU A 106 5.19 10.72 -21.61
CA GLU A 106 4.70 9.40 -22.02
C GLU A 106 4.40 8.52 -20.80
N ALA A 107 3.49 7.56 -20.97
CA ALA A 107 3.19 6.57 -19.94
C ALA A 107 4.42 5.73 -19.58
N MET A 108 4.70 5.59 -18.31
CA MET A 108 5.93 4.96 -17.78
C MET A 108 5.66 3.59 -17.20
N LYS A 109 6.68 2.72 -17.26
CA LYS A 109 6.71 1.46 -16.50
C LYS A 109 6.46 1.76 -15.01
N THR A 110 5.64 0.92 -14.37
CA THR A 110 5.10 1.23 -13.05
C THR A 110 5.28 0.08 -12.07
N ILE A 111 5.81 0.39 -10.90
CA ILE A 111 5.86 -0.54 -9.77
C ILE A 111 4.62 -0.33 -8.92
N VAL A 112 3.82 -1.37 -8.76
CA VAL A 112 2.76 -1.45 -7.75
C VAL A 112 3.41 -1.92 -6.46
N PHE A 113 3.62 -0.96 -5.54
CA PHE A 113 4.34 -1.21 -4.29
C PHE A 113 3.37 -1.54 -3.16
N ASN A 114 3.55 -2.70 -2.56
CA ASN A 114 2.70 -3.25 -1.50
C ASN A 114 3.41 -3.14 -0.14
N ARG A 115 2.86 -2.30 0.73
CA ARG A 115 3.43 -2.02 2.05
C ARG A 115 3.37 -3.20 3.01
N GLY A 116 4.27 -3.20 3.97
CA GLY A 116 4.24 -4.09 5.13
C GLY A 116 3.20 -3.70 6.18
N SER A 117 3.11 -4.50 7.26
CA SER A 117 2.20 -4.30 8.39
C SER A 117 0.71 -4.39 8.02
N TYR A 118 -0.17 -4.25 9.01
CA TYR A 118 -1.63 -4.22 8.80
C TYR A 118 -2.15 -2.80 9.11
N VAL A 119 -3.43 -2.61 9.41
CA VAL A 119 -4.08 -1.30 9.49
C VAL A 119 -3.14 -0.17 9.93
N ARG A 120 -2.91 0.78 9.02
CA ARG A 120 -2.05 1.94 9.26
C ARG A 120 -2.63 3.19 8.62
N ASN A 121 -2.43 4.30 9.32
CA ASN A 121 -2.65 5.63 8.78
C ASN A 121 -1.31 6.33 8.62
N ASP A 122 -1.19 7.18 7.62
CA ASP A 122 0.02 7.94 7.29
C ASP A 122 1.28 7.07 7.03
N ALA A 123 1.10 5.85 6.53
CA ALA A 123 2.21 4.94 6.29
C ALA A 123 3.06 5.32 5.06
N ALA A 124 2.45 5.91 4.04
CA ALA A 124 3.12 6.16 2.77
C ALA A 124 4.39 7.04 2.87
N PRO A 125 4.47 8.09 3.71
CA PRO A 125 5.69 8.86 3.87
C PRO A 125 6.88 8.03 4.38
N GLU A 126 6.69 6.96 5.13
CA GLU A 126 7.78 6.09 5.61
C GLU A 126 8.52 5.42 4.43
N TYR A 127 7.82 5.16 3.33
CA TYR A 127 8.38 4.54 2.12
C TYR A 127 8.94 5.54 1.11
N LEU A 128 8.87 6.85 1.39
CA LEU A 128 9.24 7.90 0.44
C LEU A 128 10.65 7.70 -0.14
N SER A 129 11.63 7.36 0.70
CA SER A 129 13.01 7.12 0.26
C SER A 129 13.11 5.93 -0.70
N THR A 130 12.33 4.88 -0.48
CA THR A 130 12.24 3.71 -1.37
C THR A 130 11.56 4.11 -2.69
N PHE A 131 10.43 4.83 -2.62
CA PHE A 131 9.74 5.32 -3.81
C PHE A 131 10.65 6.20 -4.67
N HIS A 132 11.38 7.09 -4.02
CA HIS A 132 12.32 7.99 -4.70
C HIS A 132 13.45 7.24 -5.41
N ARG A 133 14.11 6.27 -4.76
CA ARG A 133 15.17 5.47 -5.38
C ARG A 133 14.67 4.66 -6.58
N LEU A 134 13.48 4.09 -6.48
CA LEU A 134 12.84 3.35 -7.58
C LEU A 134 12.42 4.31 -8.71
N ALA A 135 11.88 5.48 -8.39
CA ALA A 135 11.48 6.48 -9.37
C ALA A 135 12.70 7.09 -10.09
N GLN A 136 13.84 7.29 -9.41
CA GLN A 136 15.10 7.66 -10.03
C GLN A 136 15.63 6.60 -11.01
N SER A 137 15.18 5.34 -10.88
CA SER A 137 15.45 4.25 -11.83
C SER A 137 14.46 4.19 -13.00
N GLY A 138 13.61 5.24 -13.15
CA GLY A 138 12.70 5.40 -14.28
C GLY A 138 11.35 4.72 -14.12
N PHE A 139 10.90 4.47 -12.89
CA PHE A 139 9.57 3.92 -12.62
C PHE A 139 8.62 4.98 -12.04
N VAL A 140 7.35 4.83 -12.34
CA VAL A 140 6.26 5.38 -11.53
C VAL A 140 5.96 4.39 -10.40
N ILE A 141 5.63 4.89 -9.21
CA ILE A 141 5.25 4.06 -8.07
C ILE A 141 3.78 4.27 -7.76
N LEU A 142 2.99 3.21 -7.78
CA LEU A 142 1.58 3.19 -7.41
C LEU A 142 1.43 2.28 -6.19
N ALA A 143 1.02 2.83 -5.05
CA ALA A 143 1.05 2.14 -3.77
C ALA A 143 -0.35 2.05 -3.15
N PRO A 144 -1.08 0.91 -3.29
CA PRO A 144 -2.35 0.70 -2.59
C PRO A 144 -2.13 0.60 -1.08
N MET A 145 -3.05 1.23 -0.31
CA MET A 145 -3.00 1.22 1.16
C MET A 145 -3.97 0.23 1.79
N TYR A 146 -4.85 -0.34 1.01
CA TYR A 146 -5.89 -1.30 1.36
C TYR A 146 -7.03 -0.70 2.21
N ARG A 147 -8.22 -1.32 2.13
CA ARG A 147 -9.37 -0.97 2.95
C ARG A 147 -9.06 -0.96 4.45
N GLY A 148 -9.70 -0.08 5.21
CA GLY A 148 -9.46 0.07 6.64
C GLY A 148 -8.18 0.83 7.00
N SER A 149 -7.38 1.30 6.01
CA SER A 149 -6.18 2.11 6.22
C SER A 149 -6.34 3.50 5.62
N GLU A 150 -5.54 4.48 6.07
CA GLU A 150 -5.56 5.89 5.60
C GLU A 150 -6.93 6.57 5.71
N GLY A 151 -7.76 6.13 6.67
CA GLY A 151 -9.12 6.60 6.85
C GLY A 151 -10.14 5.98 5.88
N ALA A 152 -9.73 5.05 5.03
CA ALA A 152 -10.63 4.34 4.13
C ALA A 152 -11.60 3.43 4.90
N PRO A 153 -12.84 3.26 4.42
CA PRO A 153 -13.78 2.32 5.01
C PRO A 153 -13.37 0.87 4.83
N GLY A 154 -14.07 -0.03 5.50
CA GLY A 154 -13.83 -1.47 5.42
C GLY A 154 -12.94 -1.99 6.53
N HIS A 155 -12.53 -3.25 6.39
CA HIS A 155 -11.71 -3.95 7.35
C HIS A 155 -10.54 -4.65 6.63
N ASP A 156 -9.35 -4.44 7.15
CA ASP A 156 -8.14 -5.09 6.68
C ASP A 156 -8.09 -6.52 7.24
N GLU A 157 -8.14 -7.51 6.34
CA GLU A 157 -8.12 -8.94 6.69
C GLU A 157 -6.73 -9.56 6.48
N MET A 158 -5.73 -8.78 6.13
CA MET A 158 -4.36 -9.23 5.84
C MET A 158 -4.35 -10.46 4.90
N GLY A 159 -4.71 -10.22 3.64
CA GLY A 159 -4.81 -11.27 2.61
C GLY A 159 -6.18 -11.97 2.56
N GLY A 160 -7.24 -11.23 2.90
CA GLY A 160 -8.62 -11.57 2.64
C GLY A 160 -9.21 -10.67 1.55
N LYS A 161 -10.28 -9.94 1.85
CA LYS A 161 -10.93 -9.01 0.91
C LYS A 161 -10.07 -7.81 0.52
N ASP A 162 -9.09 -7.46 1.31
CA ASP A 162 -8.09 -6.45 0.99
C ASP A 162 -7.19 -6.83 -0.21
N LEU A 163 -7.19 -8.11 -0.63
CA LEU A 163 -6.58 -8.53 -1.88
C LEU A 163 -7.32 -7.95 -3.11
N ASP A 164 -8.64 -7.80 -3.04
CA ASP A 164 -9.42 -7.22 -4.14
C ASP A 164 -9.01 -5.76 -4.40
N ASP A 165 -8.60 -5.02 -3.36
CA ASP A 165 -8.08 -3.67 -3.50
C ASP A 165 -6.77 -3.63 -4.31
N LEU A 166 -5.88 -4.60 -4.11
CA LEU A 166 -4.67 -4.76 -4.92
C LEU A 166 -5.03 -5.17 -6.35
N MET A 167 -5.92 -6.14 -6.53
CA MET A 167 -6.33 -6.59 -7.87
C MET A 167 -6.94 -5.45 -8.69
N ARG A 168 -7.69 -4.55 -8.04
CA ARG A 168 -8.33 -3.40 -8.66
C ARG A 168 -7.34 -2.32 -9.15
N ILE A 169 -6.12 -2.33 -8.65
CA ILE A 169 -5.03 -1.42 -9.12
C ILE A 169 -4.75 -1.58 -10.62
N ALA A 170 -4.93 -2.77 -11.18
CA ALA A 170 -4.74 -2.98 -12.61
C ALA A 170 -5.74 -2.18 -13.47
N ASP A 171 -6.95 -1.94 -12.96
CA ASP A 171 -7.93 -1.08 -13.63
C ASP A 171 -7.62 0.39 -13.37
N LEU A 172 -7.27 0.77 -12.15
CA LEU A 172 -6.83 2.15 -11.83
C LEU A 172 -5.65 2.58 -12.71
N ALA A 173 -4.70 1.69 -12.96
CA ALA A 173 -3.53 1.95 -13.80
C ALA A 173 -3.92 2.40 -15.22
N LYS A 174 -5.02 1.88 -15.78
CA LYS A 174 -5.52 2.26 -17.12
C LYS A 174 -6.08 3.69 -17.18
N GLU A 175 -6.46 4.26 -16.03
CA GLU A 175 -7.01 5.61 -15.94
C GLU A 175 -5.94 6.69 -15.66
N LEU A 176 -4.71 6.27 -15.35
CA LEU A 176 -3.61 7.16 -15.01
C LEU A 176 -2.71 7.41 -16.23
N ALA A 177 -2.79 8.56 -16.87
CA ALA A 177 -2.05 8.87 -18.09
C ALA A 177 -0.52 8.71 -17.99
N CYS A 178 0.05 8.80 -16.78
CA CYS A 178 1.48 8.60 -16.51
C CYS A 178 1.88 7.13 -16.33
N VAL A 179 0.91 6.19 -16.29
CA VAL A 179 1.12 4.76 -16.03
C VAL A 179 0.96 3.97 -17.32
N ASP A 180 1.95 3.16 -17.67
CA ASP A 180 1.81 2.16 -18.70
C ASP A 180 1.23 0.87 -18.10
N ALA A 181 -0.07 0.67 -18.30
CA ALA A 181 -0.79 -0.49 -17.77
C ALA A 181 -0.34 -1.84 -18.39
N GLN A 182 0.47 -1.82 -19.46
CA GLN A 182 1.07 -3.02 -20.04
C GLN A 182 2.44 -3.36 -19.42
N ARG A 183 3.05 -2.42 -18.68
CA ARG A 183 4.34 -2.57 -18.02
C ARG A 183 4.21 -2.35 -16.51
N LEU A 184 3.36 -3.18 -15.86
CA LEU A 184 3.20 -3.24 -14.43
C LEU A 184 4.15 -4.27 -13.82
N TYR A 185 4.71 -3.94 -12.68
CA TYR A 185 5.57 -4.79 -11.85
C TYR A 185 5.06 -4.78 -10.42
N LEU A 186 5.03 -5.93 -9.75
CA LEU A 186 4.63 -6.00 -8.34
C LEU A 186 5.86 -5.99 -7.44
N MET A 187 5.87 -5.14 -6.43
CA MET A 187 6.87 -5.17 -5.36
C MET A 187 6.19 -5.19 -4.00
N GLY A 188 6.68 -6.02 -3.06
CA GLY A 188 6.06 -6.11 -1.75
C GLY A 188 7.03 -6.39 -0.63
N GLU A 189 6.80 -5.70 0.51
CA GLU A 189 7.52 -5.86 1.75
C GLU A 189 6.70 -6.64 2.77
N SER A 190 7.30 -7.62 3.46
CA SER A 190 6.65 -8.29 4.60
C SER A 190 5.24 -8.78 4.23
N ARG A 191 4.19 -8.33 4.94
CA ARG A 191 2.80 -8.54 4.54
C ARG A 191 2.55 -8.24 3.05
N GLY A 192 3.07 -7.11 2.56
CA GLY A 192 2.91 -6.74 1.14
C GLY A 192 3.52 -7.77 0.20
N GLY A 193 4.59 -8.45 0.61
CA GLY A 193 5.14 -9.59 -0.14
C GLY A 193 4.17 -10.76 -0.20
N MET A 194 3.49 -11.11 0.89
CA MET A 194 2.40 -12.08 0.87
C MET A 194 1.26 -11.66 -0.07
N MET A 195 0.86 -10.38 -0.03
CA MET A 195 -0.18 -9.84 -0.93
C MET A 195 0.23 -9.96 -2.40
N VAL A 196 1.49 -9.67 -2.72
CA VAL A 196 2.06 -9.87 -4.06
C VAL A 196 1.94 -11.33 -4.48
N LEU A 197 2.38 -12.27 -3.64
CA LEU A 197 2.30 -13.70 -3.95
C LEU A 197 0.85 -14.16 -4.19
N GLN A 198 -0.10 -13.69 -3.37
CA GLN A 198 -1.54 -13.97 -3.59
C GLN A 198 -2.03 -13.36 -4.92
N ALA A 199 -1.64 -12.11 -5.23
CA ALA A 199 -2.02 -11.47 -6.49
C ALA A 199 -1.48 -12.22 -7.72
N LEU A 200 -0.26 -12.77 -7.64
CA LEU A 200 0.28 -13.65 -8.69
C LEU A 200 -0.59 -14.91 -8.87
N ARG A 201 -1.00 -15.54 -7.78
CA ARG A 201 -1.90 -16.70 -7.83
C ARG A 201 -3.22 -16.38 -8.50
N GLU A 202 -3.77 -15.19 -8.24
CA GLU A 202 -5.05 -14.72 -8.82
C GLU A 202 -4.88 -14.11 -10.23
N GLY A 203 -3.67 -14.12 -10.79
CA GLY A 203 -3.43 -13.69 -12.17
C GLY A 203 -3.38 -12.17 -12.37
N PHE A 204 -2.88 -11.40 -11.38
CA PHE A 204 -2.63 -9.98 -11.58
C PHE A 204 -1.74 -9.74 -12.81
N PRO A 205 -2.10 -8.81 -13.71
CA PRO A 205 -1.35 -8.57 -14.95
C PRO A 205 -0.02 -7.85 -14.66
N THR A 206 1.02 -8.62 -14.36
CA THR A 206 2.37 -8.12 -14.09
C THR A 206 3.42 -8.86 -14.92
N ARG A 207 4.49 -8.16 -15.28
CA ARG A 207 5.62 -8.72 -16.04
C ARG A 207 6.58 -9.51 -15.16
N ALA A 208 6.82 -9.02 -13.96
CA ALA A 208 7.67 -9.63 -12.95
C ALA A 208 7.26 -9.14 -11.57
N ALA A 209 7.70 -9.86 -10.54
CA ALA A 209 7.47 -9.49 -9.16
C ALA A 209 8.75 -9.52 -8.33
N ALA A 210 8.81 -8.75 -7.25
CA ALA A 210 9.87 -8.77 -6.25
C ALA A 210 9.26 -8.71 -4.85
N VAL A 211 9.73 -9.56 -3.95
CA VAL A 211 9.28 -9.56 -2.55
C VAL A 211 10.47 -9.53 -1.61
N TYR A 212 10.35 -8.86 -0.46
CA TYR A 212 11.37 -8.91 0.57
C TYR A 212 10.79 -9.03 1.98
N GLY A 213 11.45 -9.86 2.81
CA GLY A 213 10.99 -10.17 4.16
C GLY A 213 9.57 -10.76 4.19
N ALA A 214 9.14 -11.44 3.13
CA ALA A 214 7.78 -11.91 2.97
C ALA A 214 7.52 -13.20 3.75
N PRO A 215 6.41 -13.31 4.52
CA PRO A 215 5.93 -14.59 4.99
C PRO A 215 5.38 -15.39 3.80
N THR A 216 5.82 -16.62 3.66
CA THR A 216 5.50 -17.49 2.52
C THR A 216 4.78 -18.77 2.94
N ASP A 217 4.78 -19.06 4.24
CA ASP A 217 4.14 -20.24 4.84
C ASP A 217 3.66 -19.96 6.27
N PHE A 218 2.42 -19.52 6.41
CA PHE A 218 1.81 -19.27 7.72
C PHE A 218 1.52 -20.54 8.50
N LEU A 219 1.43 -21.70 7.84
CA LEU A 219 1.26 -22.98 8.53
C LEU A 219 2.49 -23.27 9.38
N SER A 220 3.70 -23.19 8.78
CA SER A 220 4.95 -23.40 9.51
C SER A 220 5.24 -22.26 10.50
N LEU A 221 4.96 -21.00 10.17
CA LEU A 221 5.18 -19.87 11.09
C LEU A 221 4.41 -20.05 12.41
N LEU A 222 3.15 -20.47 12.35
CA LEU A 222 2.32 -20.68 13.54
C LEU A 222 2.63 -22.00 14.27
N GLU A 223 3.23 -22.96 13.57
CA GLU A 223 3.71 -24.20 14.20
C GLU A 223 5.04 -23.99 14.92
N ASP A 224 6.00 -23.34 14.25
CA ASP A 224 7.37 -23.16 14.76
C ASP A 224 7.47 -22.01 15.78
N TYR A 225 6.62 -20.98 15.64
CA TYR A 225 6.69 -19.74 16.44
C TYR A 225 5.29 -19.29 16.94
N PRO A 226 4.53 -20.17 17.65
CA PRO A 226 3.16 -19.86 18.06
C PRO A 226 3.08 -18.61 18.95
N ASP A 227 4.00 -18.42 19.89
CA ASP A 227 4.05 -17.26 20.80
C ASP A 227 4.24 -15.92 20.07
N ARG A 228 4.74 -15.97 18.85
CA ARG A 228 4.99 -14.76 18.04
C ARG A 228 3.82 -14.37 17.16
N TYR A 229 3.13 -15.34 16.58
CA TYR A 229 2.16 -15.09 15.52
C TYR A 229 0.71 -15.43 15.90
N ALA A 230 0.47 -16.20 16.96
CA ALA A 230 -0.88 -16.65 17.31
C ALA A 230 -1.81 -15.50 17.67
N ASP A 231 -1.34 -14.52 18.46
CA ASP A 231 -2.15 -13.35 18.83
C ASP A 231 -2.58 -12.53 17.60
N THR A 232 -1.66 -12.37 16.64
CA THR A 232 -1.98 -11.70 15.36
C THR A 232 -2.98 -12.49 14.54
N ALA A 233 -2.83 -13.82 14.47
CA ALA A 233 -3.76 -14.70 13.78
C ALA A 233 -5.14 -14.70 14.44
N ASP A 234 -5.21 -14.66 15.77
CA ASP A 234 -6.48 -14.57 16.51
C ASP A 234 -7.23 -13.27 16.24
N GLN A 235 -6.48 -12.17 16.07
CA GLN A 235 -7.08 -10.86 15.76
C GLN A 235 -7.55 -10.74 14.31
N LEU A 236 -6.75 -11.24 13.37
CA LEU A 236 -6.96 -10.99 11.95
C LEU A 236 -7.71 -12.10 11.23
N TRP A 237 -7.65 -13.32 11.72
CA TRP A 237 -8.19 -14.51 11.05
C TRP A 237 -9.07 -15.36 11.97
N PRO A 238 -10.25 -14.88 12.37
CA PRO A 238 -11.17 -15.68 13.16
C PRO A 238 -11.41 -17.05 12.51
N GLY A 239 -11.38 -18.12 13.31
CA GLY A 239 -11.57 -19.50 12.82
C GLY A 239 -10.31 -20.17 12.24
N TRP A 240 -9.13 -19.52 12.30
CA TRP A 240 -7.91 -20.11 11.76
C TRP A 240 -7.49 -21.44 12.46
N ARG A 241 -7.91 -21.65 13.72
CA ARG A 241 -7.61 -22.90 14.44
C ARG A 241 -8.51 -24.04 14.02
N GLU A 242 -9.75 -23.73 13.68
CA GLU A 242 -10.77 -24.68 13.23
C GLU A 242 -10.54 -25.13 11.78
N ASP A 243 -10.07 -24.21 10.92
CA ASP A 243 -9.81 -24.49 9.51
C ASP A 243 -8.48 -23.89 9.05
N ARG A 244 -7.39 -24.47 9.57
CA ARG A 244 -6.01 -24.04 9.31
C ARG A 244 -5.67 -24.06 7.82
N GLU A 245 -6.04 -25.13 7.13
CA GLU A 245 -5.74 -25.30 5.71
C GLU A 245 -6.40 -24.22 4.86
N GLN A 246 -7.64 -23.89 5.13
CA GLN A 246 -8.34 -22.86 4.38
C GLN A 246 -7.81 -21.45 4.74
N VAL A 247 -7.68 -21.12 6.03
CA VAL A 247 -7.38 -19.76 6.48
C VAL A 247 -5.90 -19.41 6.31
N LEU A 248 -5.01 -20.30 6.73
CA LEU A 248 -3.57 -20.08 6.63
C LEU A 248 -3.03 -20.51 5.26
N GLY A 249 -3.52 -21.62 4.70
CA GLY A 249 -3.07 -22.16 3.42
C GLY A 249 -3.26 -21.17 2.28
N ARG A 250 -4.36 -20.39 2.25
CA ARG A 250 -4.53 -19.34 1.23
C ARG A 250 -3.44 -18.26 1.25
N ARG A 251 -2.76 -18.09 2.40
CA ARG A 251 -1.66 -17.12 2.64
C ARG A 251 -0.29 -17.76 2.57
N SER A 252 -0.24 -19.08 2.37
CA SER A 252 0.99 -19.89 2.38
C SER A 252 1.40 -20.23 0.96
N ALA A 253 2.17 -19.35 0.31
CA ALA A 253 2.60 -19.47 -1.08
C ALA A 253 3.31 -20.79 -1.39
N VAL A 254 4.01 -21.36 -0.42
CA VAL A 254 4.66 -22.67 -0.55
C VAL A 254 3.67 -23.77 -0.92
N THR A 255 2.42 -23.70 -0.43
CA THR A 255 1.40 -24.75 -0.67
C THR A 255 0.80 -24.70 -2.08
N TRP A 256 0.89 -23.57 -2.77
CA TRP A 256 0.35 -23.33 -4.11
C TRP A 256 1.36 -22.63 -5.04
N ALA A 257 2.65 -22.87 -4.82
CA ALA A 257 3.73 -22.32 -5.65
C ALA A 257 3.63 -22.74 -7.13
N ASP A 258 2.92 -23.84 -7.43
CA ASP A 258 2.60 -24.25 -8.79
C ASP A 258 1.78 -23.23 -9.58
N LYS A 259 1.08 -22.31 -8.89
CA LYS A 259 0.30 -21.21 -9.47
C LYS A 259 1.12 -19.96 -9.79
N ILE A 260 2.39 -19.92 -9.40
CA ILE A 260 3.28 -18.78 -9.64
C ILE A 260 4.08 -19.03 -10.92
N ASP A 261 3.62 -18.45 -12.05
CA ASP A 261 4.30 -18.53 -13.34
C ASP A 261 5.11 -17.27 -13.65
N THR A 262 4.82 -16.16 -12.98
CA THR A 262 5.49 -14.88 -13.13
C THR A 262 6.92 -14.94 -12.57
N PRO A 263 7.95 -14.41 -13.28
CA PRO A 263 9.30 -14.30 -12.74
C PRO A 263 9.32 -13.57 -11.39
N LEU A 264 9.93 -14.20 -10.38
CA LEU A 264 9.90 -13.75 -8.99
C LEU A 264 11.31 -13.53 -8.43
N LEU A 265 11.60 -12.30 -7.99
CA LEU A 265 12.77 -11.98 -7.18
C LEU A 265 12.41 -12.08 -5.70
N ILE A 266 13.09 -12.94 -4.97
CA ILE A 266 12.95 -13.11 -3.52
C ILE A 266 14.17 -12.48 -2.84
N MET A 267 13.97 -11.53 -1.94
CA MET A 267 15.02 -10.88 -1.18
C MET A 267 14.78 -11.07 0.31
N GLN A 268 15.82 -11.41 1.08
CA GLN A 268 15.67 -11.72 2.49
C GLN A 268 16.85 -11.21 3.31
N GLY A 269 16.60 -10.60 4.45
CA GLY A 269 17.62 -10.32 5.44
C GLY A 269 18.05 -11.61 6.15
N GLY A 270 19.36 -11.86 6.22
CA GLY A 270 19.88 -13.08 6.85
C GLY A 270 19.64 -13.13 8.36
N ASP A 271 19.54 -11.95 9.00
CA ASP A 271 19.30 -11.77 10.44
C ASP A 271 17.88 -11.26 10.74
N ASP A 272 16.92 -11.53 9.84
CA ASP A 272 15.54 -11.13 10.00
C ASP A 272 14.90 -11.82 11.21
N GLN A 273 14.60 -11.02 12.24
CA GLN A 273 13.96 -11.49 13.46
C GLN A 273 12.42 -11.44 13.39
N SER A 274 11.86 -10.86 12.33
CA SER A 274 10.39 -10.80 12.14
C SER A 274 9.88 -11.98 11.31
N ILE A 275 10.52 -12.24 10.18
CA ILE A 275 10.19 -13.36 9.28
C ILE A 275 11.48 -14.16 9.05
N PRO A 276 11.58 -15.39 9.56
CA PRO A 276 12.79 -16.20 9.46
C PRO A 276 13.19 -16.44 8.00
N VAL A 277 14.50 -16.50 7.73
CA VAL A 277 15.05 -16.78 6.41
C VAL A 277 14.55 -18.10 5.81
N SER A 278 14.16 -19.05 6.66
CA SER A 278 13.54 -20.32 6.26
C SER A 278 12.31 -20.14 5.38
N GLN A 279 11.56 -19.06 5.55
CA GLN A 279 10.38 -18.74 4.74
C GLN A 279 10.77 -18.57 3.26
N SER A 280 11.76 -17.72 2.99
CA SER A 280 12.27 -17.49 1.64
C SER A 280 12.94 -18.73 1.04
N LEU A 281 13.67 -19.49 1.86
CA LEU A 281 14.30 -20.74 1.43
C LEU A 281 13.28 -21.80 1.06
N SER A 282 12.20 -21.96 1.85
CA SER A 282 11.12 -22.91 1.57
C SER A 282 10.41 -22.59 0.25
N LEU A 283 10.06 -21.32 0.01
CA LEU A 283 9.45 -20.92 -1.24
C LEU A 283 10.40 -21.16 -2.43
N ALA A 284 11.67 -20.74 -2.32
CA ALA A 284 12.66 -20.93 -3.37
C ALA A 284 12.88 -22.42 -3.69
N THR A 285 12.95 -23.27 -2.67
CA THR A 285 13.06 -24.72 -2.86
C THR A 285 11.86 -25.24 -3.63
N ARG A 286 10.64 -24.84 -3.24
CA ARG A 286 9.43 -25.29 -3.89
C ARG A 286 9.30 -24.80 -5.33
N LEU A 287 9.66 -23.54 -5.60
CA LEU A 287 9.71 -23.01 -6.97
C LEU A 287 10.73 -23.76 -7.85
N ASN A 288 11.91 -24.07 -7.31
CA ASN A 288 12.91 -24.85 -8.01
C ASN A 288 12.43 -26.27 -8.36
N GLU A 289 11.79 -26.95 -7.42
CA GLU A 289 11.18 -28.28 -7.67
C GLU A 289 10.16 -28.26 -8.79
N LEU A 290 9.43 -27.15 -8.93
CA LEU A 290 8.37 -26.93 -9.91
C LEU A 290 8.89 -26.36 -11.24
N GLY A 291 10.20 -26.04 -11.34
CA GLY A 291 10.81 -25.41 -12.52
C GLY A 291 10.29 -24.01 -12.80
N LYS A 292 9.85 -23.27 -11.77
CA LYS A 292 9.36 -21.89 -11.90
C LYS A 292 10.51 -20.89 -11.96
N PRO A 293 10.37 -19.76 -12.69
CA PRO A 293 11.42 -18.74 -12.80
C PRO A 293 11.51 -17.90 -11.52
N PHE A 294 12.66 -17.95 -10.85
CA PHE A 294 12.93 -17.11 -9.68
C PHE A 294 14.41 -16.81 -9.50
N GLU A 295 14.70 -15.75 -8.75
CA GLU A 295 16.00 -15.49 -8.13
C GLU A 295 15.83 -15.33 -6.61
N LEU A 296 16.82 -15.78 -5.83
CA LEU A 296 16.86 -15.60 -4.38
C LEU A 296 18.15 -14.87 -3.98
N HIS A 297 18.01 -13.76 -3.25
CA HIS A 297 19.10 -13.01 -2.65
C HIS A 297 18.95 -12.94 -1.13
N VAL A 298 19.94 -13.48 -0.41
CA VAL A 298 20.01 -13.36 1.06
C VAL A 298 21.08 -12.33 1.42
N PHE A 299 20.67 -11.27 2.11
CA PHE A 299 21.53 -10.18 2.57
C PHE A 299 22.05 -10.49 3.98
N GLY A 300 23.25 -11.09 4.07
CA GLY A 300 23.85 -11.45 5.36
C GLY A 300 24.03 -10.21 6.27
N GLY A 301 23.71 -10.35 7.56
CA GLY A 301 23.78 -9.28 8.55
C GLY A 301 22.64 -8.26 8.49
N GLU A 302 21.72 -8.38 7.52
CA GLU A 302 20.59 -7.48 7.39
C GLU A 302 19.33 -8.02 8.09
N GLY A 303 18.55 -7.10 8.68
CA GLY A 303 17.26 -7.41 9.31
C GLY A 303 16.10 -7.41 8.31
N HIS A 304 14.88 -7.30 8.85
CA HIS A 304 13.60 -7.50 8.16
C HIS A 304 13.42 -6.65 6.89
N THR A 305 13.75 -5.37 6.95
CA THR A 305 13.54 -4.44 5.83
C THR A 305 14.80 -4.26 4.94
N ILE A 306 15.91 -4.92 5.30
CA ILE A 306 17.20 -4.79 4.61
C ILE A 306 17.64 -3.30 4.55
N SER A 307 17.43 -2.57 5.66
CA SER A 307 17.60 -1.11 5.70
C SER A 307 19.04 -0.66 5.55
N GLY A 308 20.01 -1.41 6.07
CA GLY A 308 21.44 -1.10 5.92
C GLY A 308 21.94 -1.20 4.46
N ARG A 309 21.21 -1.93 3.62
CA ARG A 309 21.51 -2.09 2.18
C ARG A 309 20.33 -1.72 1.29
N ALA A 310 19.46 -0.79 1.74
CA ALA A 310 18.23 -0.39 1.04
C ALA A 310 18.49 0.05 -0.41
N THR A 311 19.56 0.82 -0.65
CA THR A 311 19.94 1.25 -2.01
C THR A 311 20.29 0.06 -2.93
N GLU A 312 20.96 -0.95 -2.40
CA GLU A 312 21.29 -2.16 -3.16
C GLU A 312 20.05 -3.01 -3.43
N ARG A 313 19.20 -3.21 -2.41
CA ARG A 313 17.92 -3.88 -2.52
C ARG A 313 17.05 -3.27 -3.63
N ASP A 314 16.88 -1.95 -3.60
CA ASP A 314 16.01 -1.24 -4.54
C ASP A 314 16.60 -1.23 -5.97
N ARG A 315 17.93 -1.12 -6.11
CA ARG A 315 18.60 -1.27 -7.41
C ARG A 315 18.49 -2.69 -7.97
N LEU A 316 18.57 -3.70 -7.11
CA LEU A 316 18.37 -5.09 -7.52
C LEU A 316 16.98 -5.30 -8.06
N ALA A 317 15.95 -4.81 -7.35
CA ALA A 317 14.56 -4.86 -7.81
C ALA A 317 14.36 -4.10 -9.14
N ALA A 318 14.91 -2.90 -9.27
CA ALA A 318 14.81 -2.12 -10.51
C ALA A 318 15.44 -2.85 -11.71
N ARG A 319 16.65 -3.42 -11.55
CA ARG A 319 17.32 -4.22 -12.60
C ARG A 319 16.55 -5.48 -12.94
N TRP A 320 15.96 -6.16 -11.94
CA TRP A 320 15.10 -7.31 -12.15
C TRP A 320 13.92 -6.96 -13.04
N PHE A 321 13.23 -5.87 -12.76
CA PHE A 321 12.10 -5.40 -13.56
C PHE A 321 12.54 -5.00 -14.97
N ASP A 322 13.67 -4.32 -15.12
CA ASP A 322 14.21 -3.93 -16.42
C ASP A 322 14.63 -5.13 -17.30
N SER A 323 15.00 -6.24 -16.69
CA SER A 323 15.28 -7.48 -17.44
C SER A 323 14.05 -8.24 -17.89
N HIS A 324 12.84 -7.80 -17.49
CA HIS A 324 11.57 -8.44 -17.80
C HIS A 324 10.58 -7.46 -18.48
N THR A 325 11.07 -6.62 -19.38
CA THR A 325 10.24 -5.64 -20.13
C THR A 325 9.29 -6.30 -21.11
N GLY A 326 9.62 -7.49 -21.61
CA GLY A 326 8.79 -8.25 -22.55
C GLY A 326 8.87 -7.75 -23.99
N ASP A 327 9.98 -7.14 -24.37
CA ASP A 327 10.32 -6.77 -25.76
C ASP A 327 10.78 -7.99 -26.55
#